data_f36aa250595294e2d40ec423c59908a2
#
_entry.id   f36aa250595294e2d40ec423c59908a2
#
_cell.length_a   1.000
_cell.length_b   1.000
_cell.length_c   1.000
_cell.angle_alpha   90.00
_cell.angle_beta   90.00
_cell.angle_gamma   90.00
#
_symmetry.space_group_name_H-M   'P 1'
#
loop_
_entity.id
_entity.type
_entity.pdbx_description
1 polymer ?
#
loop_
_entity_poly.entity_id
_entity_poly.type
_entity_poly.pdbx_seq_one_letter_code
_entity_poly.pdbx_strand_id
1 'polypeptide(L)'
;MAVTVHAATEQIDYADLYARWERGNWSATDIDFTQDRIDWHEHFSDEQRRGALWLYTLFFHGEDSVADNLSPYIDAVPLEEQKYFLATQQVDEARHAVFFHRWMHEVVGVGDGSLGGGLRATQHELTWGHRTLFGRLDRMADELRRDRSPLTLAKAVTLYHVVVEGTLAQPGQHLIETSLERMDLMPGFREGMRNVAIDEQRHIAFGVKLLADLYRDDPQGTQDAIVDIIREVLQYTLSVPIPPGWDRSYTESLGYTIEDLYEEGARANEARLRAIGLPLDEIAHFPFPMDISPRERGEQALALLRAGLLGEGSGGPVGRDPDTVRIFFDLLARNVRGEEVAPGTTIQWDFADMEPWYLLIEGRRKQAIQGRVAKPTVRLKMRWDDFGELVSERVQPYHLVLRGRMRPWGDPRVLLKLQRLFH
;
A
#
# COMPACT_ATOMS: atom_id res chain seq x y z
N MET A 1 -16.26 3.55 23.28
CA MET A 1 -15.59 2.57 22.41
C MET A 1 -14.05 2.76 22.35
N ALA A 2 -13.50 3.98 22.44
CA ALA A 2 -12.04 4.21 22.45
C ALA A 2 -11.28 3.49 23.58
N VAL A 3 -11.91 3.29 24.74
CA VAL A 3 -11.31 2.62 25.92
C VAL A 3 -10.98 1.14 25.68
N THR A 4 -11.72 0.46 24.79
CA THR A 4 -11.56 -1.00 24.56
C THR A 4 -10.39 -1.33 23.63
N VAL A 5 -10.03 -0.43 22.72
CA VAL A 5 -8.97 -0.64 21.73
C VAL A 5 -7.58 -0.37 22.35
N HIS A 6 -7.46 0.66 23.21
CA HIS A 6 -6.24 0.90 23.99
C HIS A 6 -5.89 -0.28 24.91
N ALA A 7 -6.90 -0.91 25.51
CA ALA A 7 -6.69 -2.06 26.40
C ALA A 7 -6.10 -3.29 25.66
N ALA A 8 -6.33 -3.45 24.36
CA ALA A 8 -5.81 -4.58 23.59
C ALA A 8 -4.31 -4.45 23.30
N THR A 9 -3.83 -3.25 22.95
CA THR A 9 -2.40 -3.00 22.67
C THR A 9 -1.56 -2.93 23.96
N GLU A 10 -2.14 -2.51 25.09
CA GLU A 10 -1.47 -2.55 26.40
C GLU A 10 -1.20 -3.98 26.90
N GLN A 11 -1.96 -4.97 26.41
CA GLN A 11 -1.79 -6.38 26.77
C GLN A 11 -0.71 -7.09 25.93
N ILE A 12 -0.21 -6.47 24.86
CA ILE A 12 0.88 -7.03 24.04
C ILE A 12 2.21 -6.72 24.71
N ASP A 13 2.97 -7.78 25.03
CA ASP A 13 4.32 -7.69 25.57
C ASP A 13 5.33 -8.15 24.49
N TYR A 14 6.39 -7.37 24.28
CA TYR A 14 7.45 -7.71 23.31
C TYR A 14 8.15 -9.03 23.65
N ALA A 15 8.39 -9.29 24.95
CA ALA A 15 8.96 -10.54 25.40
C ALA A 15 8.04 -11.75 25.15
N ASP A 16 6.70 -11.57 25.27
CA ASP A 16 5.74 -12.62 24.93
C ASP A 16 5.68 -12.89 23.43
N LEU A 17 5.79 -11.85 22.58
CA LEU A 17 5.89 -12.03 21.12
C LEU A 17 7.12 -12.87 20.75
N TYR A 18 8.28 -12.61 21.35
CA TYR A 18 9.48 -13.42 21.17
C TYR A 18 9.28 -14.85 21.63
N ALA A 19 8.70 -15.06 22.83
CA ALA A 19 8.44 -16.39 23.37
C ALA A 19 7.42 -17.17 22.52
N ARG A 20 6.47 -16.51 21.87
CA ARG A 20 5.55 -17.15 20.90
C ARG A 20 6.32 -17.60 19.66
N TRP A 21 7.28 -16.84 19.18
CA TRP A 21 8.14 -17.22 18.06
C TRP A 21 8.92 -18.50 18.36
N GLU A 22 9.57 -18.59 19.52
CA GLU A 22 10.31 -19.80 19.91
C GLU A 22 9.42 -21.05 19.92
N ARG A 23 8.16 -20.93 20.38
CA ARG A 23 7.22 -22.06 20.44
C ARG A 23 6.60 -22.40 19.10
N GLY A 24 6.53 -21.46 18.17
CA GLY A 24 5.86 -21.60 16.88
C GLY A 24 6.82 -21.82 15.70
N ASN A 25 8.10 -22.08 15.95
CA ASN A 25 9.08 -22.24 14.88
C ASN A 25 8.76 -23.47 13.99
N TRP A 26 8.88 -23.27 12.68
CA TRP A 26 8.61 -24.29 11.66
C TRP A 26 9.73 -24.31 10.60
N SER A 27 9.77 -25.37 9.78
CA SER A 27 10.79 -25.54 8.75
C SER A 27 10.17 -25.46 7.35
N ALA A 28 10.56 -24.45 6.57
CA ALA A 28 10.14 -24.34 5.18
C ALA A 28 10.65 -25.51 4.31
N THR A 29 11.74 -26.17 4.72
CA THR A 29 12.33 -27.29 3.99
C THR A 29 11.63 -28.63 4.23
N ASP A 30 10.79 -28.74 5.28
CA ASP A 30 10.11 -29.97 5.65
C ASP A 30 8.70 -30.10 5.03
N ILE A 31 8.19 -29.02 4.42
CA ILE A 31 6.88 -29.04 3.75
C ILE A 31 6.94 -29.94 2.52
N ASP A 32 5.99 -30.88 2.44
CA ASP A 32 5.86 -31.80 1.30
C ASP A 32 4.97 -31.23 0.21
N PHE A 33 5.52 -31.00 -0.97
CA PHE A 33 4.82 -30.52 -2.16
C PHE A 33 4.47 -31.61 -3.18
N THR A 34 4.52 -32.87 -2.80
CA THR A 34 4.26 -34.00 -3.72
C THR A 34 2.85 -33.89 -4.32
N GLN A 35 1.83 -33.69 -3.48
CA GLN A 35 0.45 -33.53 -3.95
C GLN A 35 0.24 -32.19 -4.67
N ASP A 36 0.88 -31.11 -4.22
CA ASP A 36 0.78 -29.79 -4.84
C ASP A 36 1.22 -29.81 -6.31
N ARG A 37 2.24 -30.60 -6.63
CA ARG A 37 2.69 -30.79 -8.02
C ARG A 37 1.62 -31.47 -8.89
N ILE A 38 0.94 -32.47 -8.35
CA ILE A 38 -0.17 -33.13 -9.06
C ILE A 38 -1.31 -32.15 -9.25
N ASP A 39 -1.71 -31.45 -8.17
CA ASP A 39 -2.80 -30.46 -8.21
C ASP A 39 -2.52 -29.35 -9.21
N TRP A 40 -1.28 -28.84 -9.25
CA TRP A 40 -0.86 -27.80 -10.20
C TRP A 40 -1.01 -28.23 -11.65
N HIS A 41 -0.56 -29.42 -11.98
CA HIS A 41 -0.50 -29.89 -13.37
C HIS A 41 -1.79 -30.53 -13.86
N GLU A 42 -2.58 -31.17 -12.96
CA GLU A 42 -3.74 -31.98 -13.35
C GLU A 42 -5.08 -31.36 -12.95
N HIS A 43 -5.13 -30.55 -11.88
CA HIS A 43 -6.39 -30.07 -11.31
C HIS A 43 -6.60 -28.56 -11.49
N PHE A 44 -5.55 -27.75 -11.53
CA PHE A 44 -5.67 -26.32 -11.83
C PHE A 44 -5.96 -26.08 -13.32
N SER A 45 -6.92 -25.20 -13.61
CA SER A 45 -7.11 -24.67 -14.96
C SER A 45 -5.97 -23.72 -15.35
N ASP A 46 -5.82 -23.44 -16.66
CA ASP A 46 -4.81 -22.47 -17.14
C ASP A 46 -5.01 -21.07 -16.53
N GLU A 47 -6.26 -20.68 -16.32
CA GLU A 47 -6.60 -19.39 -15.70
C GLU A 47 -6.21 -19.37 -14.23
N GLN A 48 -6.50 -20.45 -13.49
CA GLN A 48 -6.08 -20.59 -12.09
C GLN A 48 -4.55 -20.58 -11.96
N ARG A 49 -3.84 -21.28 -12.85
CA ARG A 49 -2.36 -21.26 -12.87
C ARG A 49 -1.81 -19.85 -13.08
N ARG A 50 -2.39 -19.10 -14.05
CA ARG A 50 -1.96 -17.70 -14.29
C ARG A 50 -2.22 -16.81 -13.09
N GLY A 51 -3.43 -16.88 -12.52
CA GLY A 51 -3.81 -16.10 -11.35
C GLY A 51 -2.95 -16.41 -10.13
N ALA A 52 -2.75 -17.70 -9.83
CA ALA A 52 -1.92 -18.15 -8.72
C ALA A 52 -0.44 -17.75 -8.92
N LEU A 53 0.14 -17.98 -10.10
CA LEU A 53 1.53 -17.62 -10.37
C LEU A 53 1.75 -16.11 -10.20
N TRP A 54 0.87 -15.28 -10.75
CA TRP A 54 0.95 -13.84 -10.56
C TRP A 54 0.86 -13.44 -9.08
N LEU A 55 -0.17 -13.90 -8.38
CA LEU A 55 -0.40 -13.53 -6.98
C LEU A 55 0.75 -14.00 -6.06
N TYR A 56 1.16 -15.26 -6.22
CA TYR A 56 2.23 -15.83 -5.38
C TYR A 56 3.60 -15.22 -5.71
N THR A 57 3.79 -14.71 -6.93
CA THR A 57 4.99 -13.93 -7.28
C THR A 57 5.05 -12.61 -6.50
N LEU A 58 3.91 -11.92 -6.32
CA LEU A 58 3.89 -10.69 -5.50
C LEU A 58 4.33 -10.97 -4.06
N PHE A 59 3.89 -12.09 -3.48
CA PHE A 59 4.36 -12.53 -2.15
C PHE A 59 5.84 -12.88 -2.17
N PHE A 60 6.29 -13.73 -3.08
CA PHE A 60 7.69 -14.18 -3.14
C PHE A 60 8.69 -13.01 -3.19
N HIS A 61 8.41 -12.02 -4.04
CA HIS A 61 9.23 -10.81 -4.11
C HIS A 61 9.06 -9.89 -2.90
N GLY A 62 7.88 -9.87 -2.30
CA GLY A 62 7.61 -9.15 -1.07
C GLY A 62 8.46 -9.66 0.08
N GLU A 63 8.42 -10.97 0.36
CA GLU A 63 9.17 -11.64 1.42
C GLU A 63 10.70 -11.45 1.29
N ASP A 64 11.23 -11.58 0.07
CA ASP A 64 12.65 -11.32 -0.20
C ASP A 64 13.03 -9.86 0.10
N SER A 65 12.22 -8.91 -0.35
CA SER A 65 12.48 -7.49 -0.14
C SER A 65 12.40 -7.09 1.34
N VAL A 66 11.43 -7.62 2.10
CA VAL A 66 11.31 -7.28 3.52
C VAL A 66 12.41 -7.91 4.35
N ALA A 67 12.85 -9.14 4.04
CA ALA A 67 14.00 -9.77 4.67
C ALA A 67 15.27 -8.91 4.56
N ASP A 68 15.51 -8.29 3.39
CA ASP A 68 16.67 -7.44 3.12
C ASP A 68 16.61 -6.10 3.88
N ASN A 69 15.42 -5.61 4.22
CA ASN A 69 15.21 -4.25 4.73
C ASN A 69 15.09 -4.14 6.26
N LEU A 70 15.04 -5.24 7.04
CA LEU A 70 14.77 -5.19 8.49
C LEU A 70 15.94 -4.74 9.35
N SER A 71 17.19 -4.90 8.92
CA SER A 71 18.35 -4.58 9.76
C SER A 71 18.38 -3.13 10.30
N PRO A 72 17.99 -2.06 9.56
CA PRO A 72 17.92 -0.72 10.11
C PRO A 72 16.82 -0.53 11.18
N TYR A 73 15.75 -1.33 11.13
CA TYR A 73 14.70 -1.31 12.15
C TYR A 73 15.22 -1.85 13.47
N ILE A 74 15.98 -2.95 13.45
CA ILE A 74 16.64 -3.53 14.62
C ILE A 74 17.56 -2.49 15.29
N ASP A 75 18.30 -1.74 14.48
CA ASP A 75 19.19 -0.69 14.95
C ASP A 75 18.47 0.54 15.54
N ALA A 76 17.25 0.84 15.06
CA ALA A 76 16.52 2.06 15.39
C ALA A 76 15.64 1.94 16.65
N VAL A 77 15.15 0.74 16.97
CA VAL A 77 14.29 0.55 18.15
C VAL A 77 15.07 0.68 19.46
N PRO A 78 14.47 1.32 20.51
CA PRO A 78 15.18 1.65 21.72
C PRO A 78 15.34 0.51 22.73
N LEU A 79 14.45 -0.51 22.72
CA LEU A 79 14.41 -1.57 23.72
C LEU A 79 15.03 -2.87 23.18
N GLU A 80 15.75 -3.60 24.03
CA GLU A 80 16.37 -4.87 23.65
C GLU A 80 15.34 -5.93 23.24
N GLU A 81 14.19 -6.00 23.92
CA GLU A 81 13.10 -6.91 23.57
C GLU A 81 12.53 -6.65 22.17
N GLN A 82 12.51 -5.38 21.74
CA GLN A 82 12.12 -4.99 20.39
C GLN A 82 13.15 -5.46 19.35
N LYS A 83 14.44 -5.32 19.66
CA LYS A 83 15.53 -5.81 18.79
C LYS A 83 15.50 -7.32 18.64
N TYR A 84 15.29 -8.04 19.75
CA TYR A 84 15.20 -9.49 19.72
C TYR A 84 14.03 -9.96 18.87
N PHE A 85 12.86 -9.32 19.02
CA PHE A 85 11.70 -9.65 18.18
C PHE A 85 11.97 -9.36 16.70
N LEU A 86 12.47 -8.19 16.33
CA LEU A 86 12.77 -7.86 14.94
C LEU A 86 13.84 -8.78 14.32
N ALA A 87 14.80 -9.25 15.11
CA ALA A 87 15.77 -10.25 14.64
C ALA A 87 15.08 -11.58 14.30
N THR A 88 14.08 -12.00 15.11
CA THR A 88 13.30 -13.21 14.80
C THR A 88 12.40 -12.99 13.59
N GLN A 89 11.81 -11.80 13.44
CA GLN A 89 11.03 -11.44 12.25
C GLN A 89 11.88 -11.53 10.98
N GLN A 90 13.12 -11.04 10.98
CA GLN A 90 14.01 -11.17 9.81
C GLN A 90 14.29 -12.63 9.44
N VAL A 91 14.34 -13.54 10.43
CA VAL A 91 14.44 -14.98 10.18
C VAL A 91 13.16 -15.54 9.58
N ASP A 92 11.99 -15.07 10.05
CA ASP A 92 10.69 -15.47 9.50
C ASP A 92 10.58 -15.08 8.03
N GLU A 93 10.89 -13.83 7.65
CA GLU A 93 10.83 -13.35 6.27
C GLU A 93 11.75 -14.13 5.33
N ALA A 94 12.97 -14.43 5.78
CA ALA A 94 13.88 -15.29 5.03
C ALA A 94 13.32 -16.70 4.85
N ARG A 95 12.64 -17.26 5.87
CA ARG A 95 11.96 -18.56 5.81
C ARG A 95 10.77 -18.52 4.86
N HIS A 96 9.97 -17.47 4.86
CA HIS A 96 8.87 -17.26 3.92
C HIS A 96 9.39 -17.20 2.48
N ALA A 97 10.44 -16.44 2.21
CA ALA A 97 11.07 -16.39 0.89
C ALA A 97 11.55 -17.79 0.42
N VAL A 98 12.13 -18.58 1.32
CA VAL A 98 12.53 -19.98 1.02
C VAL A 98 11.32 -20.85 0.73
N PHE A 99 10.21 -20.70 1.48
CA PHE A 99 8.98 -21.43 1.25
C PHE A 99 8.40 -21.14 -0.15
N PHE A 100 8.24 -19.86 -0.51
CA PHE A 100 7.76 -19.48 -1.85
C PHE A 100 8.72 -19.93 -2.95
N HIS A 101 10.02 -19.76 -2.75
CA HIS A 101 11.03 -20.24 -3.71
C HIS A 101 10.93 -21.74 -3.98
N ARG A 102 10.83 -22.55 -2.92
CA ARG A 102 10.68 -24.00 -3.05
C ARG A 102 9.44 -24.36 -3.84
N TRP A 103 8.31 -23.77 -3.49
CA TRP A 103 7.05 -24.02 -4.20
C TRP A 103 7.15 -23.64 -5.68
N MET A 104 7.66 -22.44 -5.99
CA MET A 104 7.86 -21.99 -7.38
C MET A 104 8.76 -22.93 -8.17
N HIS A 105 9.81 -23.46 -7.56
CA HIS A 105 10.74 -24.36 -8.22
C HIS A 105 10.21 -25.80 -8.31
N GLU A 106 9.75 -26.37 -7.19
CA GLU A 106 9.39 -27.78 -7.07
C GLU A 106 8.03 -28.11 -7.68
N VAL A 107 7.07 -27.16 -7.63
CA VAL A 107 5.70 -27.36 -8.13
C VAL A 107 5.53 -26.76 -9.53
N VAL A 108 5.92 -25.51 -9.73
CA VAL A 108 5.72 -24.81 -11.02
C VAL A 108 6.87 -25.09 -12.01
N GLY A 109 8.07 -25.32 -11.50
CA GLY A 109 9.27 -25.51 -12.35
C GLY A 109 9.91 -24.19 -12.80
N VAL A 110 9.71 -23.10 -12.05
CA VAL A 110 10.25 -21.76 -12.38
C VAL A 110 11.66 -21.60 -11.82
N GLY A 111 12.52 -20.94 -12.58
CA GLY A 111 13.91 -20.62 -12.21
C GLY A 111 14.90 -21.75 -12.45
N ASP A 112 16.14 -21.54 -12.00
CA ASP A 112 17.28 -22.46 -12.18
C ASP A 112 17.62 -23.27 -10.89
N GLY A 113 16.72 -23.25 -9.92
CA GLY A 113 16.91 -23.90 -8.61
C GLY A 113 17.60 -23.01 -7.59
N SER A 114 18.11 -21.82 -7.97
CA SER A 114 18.58 -20.82 -7.03
C SER A 114 17.47 -19.80 -6.71
N LEU A 115 17.45 -19.27 -5.48
CA LEU A 115 16.49 -18.24 -5.06
C LEU A 115 16.56 -17.02 -6.00
N GLY A 116 17.74 -16.49 -6.28
CA GLY A 116 17.90 -15.39 -7.22
C GLY A 116 17.50 -15.74 -8.67
N GLY A 117 17.59 -17.00 -9.09
CA GLY A 117 17.08 -17.48 -10.36
C GLY A 117 15.55 -17.46 -10.42
N GLY A 118 14.89 -17.88 -9.33
CA GLY A 118 13.44 -17.81 -9.18
C GLY A 118 12.93 -16.37 -9.24
N LEU A 119 13.54 -15.45 -8.48
CA LEU A 119 13.19 -14.02 -8.50
C LEU A 119 13.34 -13.42 -9.90
N ARG A 120 14.47 -13.64 -10.58
CA ARG A 120 14.64 -13.15 -11.96
C ARG A 120 13.60 -13.69 -12.93
N ALA A 121 13.26 -14.97 -12.80
CA ALA A 121 12.31 -15.62 -13.71
C ALA A 121 10.88 -15.08 -13.56
N THR A 122 10.50 -14.61 -12.36
CA THR A 122 9.14 -14.10 -12.05
C THR A 122 9.04 -12.57 -12.05
N GLN A 123 10.15 -11.84 -12.17
CA GLN A 123 10.18 -10.37 -12.08
C GLN A 123 9.22 -9.65 -13.06
N HIS A 124 8.92 -10.26 -14.19
CA HIS A 124 8.03 -9.69 -15.21
C HIS A 124 6.56 -9.67 -14.78
N GLU A 125 6.18 -10.48 -13.79
CA GLU A 125 4.82 -10.53 -13.23
C GLU A 125 4.53 -9.35 -12.28
N LEU A 126 5.57 -8.65 -11.79
CA LEU A 126 5.41 -7.56 -10.84
C LEU A 126 4.69 -6.36 -11.46
N THR A 127 3.69 -5.85 -10.74
CA THR A 127 2.98 -4.62 -11.12
C THR A 127 3.87 -3.39 -10.92
N TRP A 128 3.50 -2.27 -11.55
CA TRP A 128 4.13 -0.98 -11.28
C TRP A 128 3.99 -0.60 -9.80
N GLY A 129 2.81 -0.80 -9.24
CA GLY A 129 2.54 -0.53 -7.82
C GLY A 129 3.48 -1.30 -6.91
N HIS A 130 3.68 -2.60 -7.16
CA HIS A 130 4.60 -3.43 -6.40
C HIS A 130 6.04 -2.88 -6.47
N ARG A 131 6.58 -2.70 -7.67
CA ARG A 131 7.96 -2.18 -7.84
C ARG A 131 8.17 -0.82 -7.17
N THR A 132 7.18 0.06 -7.25
CA THR A 132 7.29 1.42 -6.69
C THR A 132 7.18 1.42 -5.17
N LEU A 133 6.25 0.63 -4.62
CA LEU A 133 6.06 0.51 -3.16
C LEU A 133 7.29 -0.12 -2.49
N PHE A 134 7.78 -1.24 -3.01
CA PHE A 134 8.95 -1.90 -2.44
C PHE A 134 10.23 -1.10 -2.66
N GLY A 135 10.38 -0.40 -3.79
CA GLY A 135 11.45 0.60 -3.96
C GLY A 135 11.33 1.79 -2.99
N ARG A 136 10.14 2.10 -2.48
CA ARG A 136 9.96 3.08 -1.39
C ARG A 136 10.38 2.50 -0.04
N LEU A 137 10.12 1.20 0.18
CA LEU A 137 10.58 0.47 1.37
C LEU A 137 12.11 0.46 1.46
N ASP A 138 12.81 0.19 0.35
CA ASP A 138 14.28 0.25 0.28
C ASP A 138 14.81 1.63 0.68
N ARG A 139 14.20 2.69 0.14
CA ARG A 139 14.57 4.08 0.49
C ARG A 139 14.28 4.40 1.95
N MET A 140 13.18 3.89 2.51
CA MET A 140 12.85 4.07 3.93
C MET A 140 13.89 3.40 4.84
N ALA A 141 14.35 2.20 4.49
CA ALA A 141 15.43 1.54 5.19
C ALA A 141 16.72 2.37 5.17
N ASP A 142 17.06 2.99 4.03
CA ASP A 142 18.18 3.91 3.90
C ASP A 142 18.01 5.22 4.69
N GLU A 143 16.80 5.77 4.75
CA GLU A 143 16.46 6.92 5.59
C GLU A 143 16.65 6.57 7.07
N LEU A 144 16.14 5.41 7.51
CA LEU A 144 16.25 4.94 8.89
C LEU A 144 17.71 4.65 9.32
N ARG A 145 18.57 4.23 8.40
CA ARG A 145 20.03 4.11 8.67
C ARG A 145 20.67 5.46 9.01
N ARG A 146 20.16 6.56 8.42
CA ARG A 146 20.71 7.92 8.59
C ARG A 146 20.06 8.68 9.73
N ASP A 147 18.78 8.47 9.94
CA ASP A 147 17.96 9.14 10.97
C ASP A 147 17.12 8.11 11.72
N ARG A 148 17.55 7.77 12.93
CA ARG A 148 16.88 6.83 13.85
C ARG A 148 15.91 7.54 14.80
N SER A 149 15.45 8.74 14.44
CA SER A 149 14.48 9.47 15.26
C SER A 149 13.16 8.69 15.41
N PRO A 150 12.40 8.90 16.51
CA PRO A 150 11.10 8.26 16.70
C PRO A 150 10.12 8.50 15.55
N LEU A 151 10.17 9.67 14.91
CA LEU A 151 9.27 10.01 13.80
C LEU A 151 9.65 9.27 12.50
N THR A 152 10.95 9.14 12.21
CA THR A 152 11.42 8.32 11.08
C THR A 152 11.11 6.85 11.32
N LEU A 153 11.29 6.36 12.56
CA LEU A 153 10.89 5.00 12.93
C LEU A 153 9.37 4.80 12.78
N ALA A 154 8.54 5.77 13.20
CA ALA A 154 7.09 5.70 13.01
C ALA A 154 6.69 5.59 11.53
N LYS A 155 7.32 6.36 10.63
CA LYS A 155 7.11 6.23 9.17
C LYS A 155 7.51 4.86 8.66
N ALA A 156 8.67 4.37 9.06
CA ALA A 156 9.20 3.08 8.65
C ALA A 156 8.28 1.92 9.09
N VAL A 157 7.91 1.88 10.36
CA VAL A 157 7.01 0.85 10.93
C VAL A 157 5.62 0.92 10.30
N THR A 158 5.10 2.13 10.01
CA THR A 158 3.83 2.28 9.30
C THR A 158 3.90 1.72 7.90
N LEU A 159 4.95 2.05 7.13
CA LEU A 159 5.12 1.55 5.77
C LEU A 159 5.22 0.02 5.74
N TYR A 160 6.02 -0.55 6.63
CA TYR A 160 6.25 -1.97 6.66
C TYR A 160 5.07 -2.74 7.28
N HIS A 161 4.82 -2.59 8.59
CA HIS A 161 3.87 -3.43 9.33
C HIS A 161 2.39 -3.08 9.08
N VAL A 162 2.06 -1.80 8.79
CA VAL A 162 0.67 -1.41 8.56
C VAL A 162 0.31 -1.49 7.07
N VAL A 163 1.17 -0.96 6.18
CA VAL A 163 0.85 -0.92 4.76
C VAL A 163 1.20 -2.25 4.08
N VAL A 164 2.45 -2.70 4.14
CA VAL A 164 2.89 -3.91 3.41
C VAL A 164 2.27 -5.16 4.03
N GLU A 165 2.51 -5.44 5.30
CA GLU A 165 1.98 -6.65 5.94
C GLU A 165 0.47 -6.55 6.21
N GLY A 166 0.06 -5.50 6.94
CA GLY A 166 -1.30 -5.40 7.47
C GLY A 166 -2.36 -5.06 6.44
N THR A 167 -2.05 -4.30 5.39
CA THR A 167 -3.04 -3.83 4.40
C THR A 167 -2.99 -4.65 3.10
N LEU A 168 -1.81 -5.11 2.68
CA LEU A 168 -1.65 -5.86 1.44
C LEU A 168 -1.50 -7.37 1.68
N ALA A 169 -0.49 -7.78 2.47
CA ALA A 169 -0.16 -9.20 2.59
C ALA A 169 -1.27 -9.99 3.30
N GLN A 170 -1.69 -9.59 4.49
CA GLN A 170 -2.67 -10.35 5.27
C GLN A 170 -4.01 -10.57 4.56
N PRO A 171 -4.66 -9.57 3.92
CA PRO A 171 -5.86 -9.81 3.12
C PRO A 171 -5.62 -10.77 1.95
N GLY A 172 -4.49 -10.64 1.26
CA GLY A 172 -4.11 -11.55 0.18
C GLY A 172 -3.92 -12.99 0.66
N GLN A 173 -3.22 -13.19 1.77
CA GLN A 173 -3.04 -14.51 2.42
C GLN A 173 -4.39 -15.15 2.76
N HIS A 174 -5.28 -14.38 3.41
CA HIS A 174 -6.62 -14.87 3.77
C HIS A 174 -7.43 -15.34 2.55
N LEU A 175 -7.39 -14.60 1.46
CA LEU A 175 -8.07 -14.96 0.21
C LEU A 175 -7.45 -16.21 -0.43
N ILE A 176 -6.12 -16.35 -0.42
CA ILE A 176 -5.43 -17.55 -0.90
C ILE A 176 -5.84 -18.76 -0.09
N GLU A 177 -5.74 -18.72 1.24
CA GLU A 177 -6.11 -19.82 2.13
C GLU A 177 -7.55 -20.24 1.92
N THR A 178 -8.49 -19.29 1.95
CA THR A 178 -9.92 -19.55 1.75
C THR A 178 -10.21 -20.18 0.39
N SER A 179 -9.52 -19.71 -0.67
CA SER A 179 -9.64 -20.28 -2.02
C SER A 179 -9.20 -21.71 -2.09
N LEU A 180 -7.99 -22.00 -1.59
CA LEU A 180 -7.40 -23.33 -1.63
C LEU A 180 -8.15 -24.31 -0.73
N GLU A 181 -8.65 -23.88 0.42
CA GLU A 181 -9.51 -24.69 1.30
C GLU A 181 -10.81 -25.08 0.60
N ARG A 182 -11.46 -24.13 -0.08
CA ARG A 182 -12.70 -24.40 -0.82
C ARG A 182 -12.49 -25.35 -1.99
N MET A 183 -11.34 -25.29 -2.65
CA MET A 183 -11.00 -26.19 -3.75
C MET A 183 -10.50 -27.56 -3.28
N ASP A 184 -10.08 -27.66 -2.00
CA ASP A 184 -9.41 -28.82 -1.40
C ASP A 184 -8.15 -29.24 -2.17
N LEU A 185 -7.35 -28.28 -2.60
CA LEU A 185 -6.12 -28.43 -3.38
C LEU A 185 -4.91 -27.86 -2.65
N MET A 186 -3.71 -28.23 -3.10
CA MET A 186 -2.44 -27.67 -2.65
C MET A 186 -2.20 -27.84 -1.12
N PRO A 187 -2.24 -29.05 -0.55
CA PRO A 187 -2.13 -29.23 0.89
C PRO A 187 -0.80 -28.72 1.48
N GLY A 188 0.31 -28.87 0.77
CA GLY A 188 1.61 -28.38 1.21
C GLY A 188 1.67 -26.84 1.19
N PHE A 189 1.18 -26.21 0.13
CA PHE A 189 1.11 -24.74 0.07
C PHE A 189 0.18 -24.17 1.14
N ARG A 190 -0.96 -24.81 1.39
CA ARG A 190 -1.89 -24.43 2.48
C ARG A 190 -1.22 -24.55 3.85
N GLU A 191 -0.44 -25.59 4.10
CA GLU A 191 0.32 -25.74 5.33
C GLU A 191 1.31 -24.58 5.51
N GLY A 192 2.12 -24.30 4.48
CA GLY A 192 3.07 -23.19 4.51
C GLY A 192 2.41 -21.84 4.69
N MET A 193 1.36 -21.54 3.93
CA MET A 193 0.61 -20.28 4.05
C MET A 193 -0.01 -20.08 5.44
N ARG A 194 -0.51 -21.15 6.07
CA ARG A 194 -1.01 -21.07 7.45
C ARG A 194 0.11 -20.74 8.44
N ASN A 195 1.29 -21.30 8.26
CA ASN A 195 2.45 -20.98 9.09
C ASN A 195 2.90 -19.54 8.87
N VAL A 196 3.00 -19.08 7.63
CA VAL A 196 3.25 -17.66 7.28
C VAL A 196 2.22 -16.75 7.95
N ALA A 197 0.92 -17.03 7.82
CA ALA A 197 -0.13 -16.21 8.41
C ALA A 197 -0.05 -16.12 9.95
N ILE A 198 0.41 -17.17 10.64
CA ILE A 198 0.65 -17.16 12.09
C ILE A 198 1.85 -16.25 12.42
N ASP A 199 2.92 -16.29 11.63
CA ASP A 199 4.07 -15.42 11.78
C ASP A 199 3.68 -13.96 11.56
N GLU A 200 2.97 -13.65 10.48
CA GLU A 200 2.49 -12.30 10.14
C GLU A 200 1.60 -11.66 11.22
N GLN A 201 0.77 -12.46 11.91
CA GLN A 201 -0.01 -11.94 13.03
C GLN A 201 0.86 -11.39 14.16
N ARG A 202 2.05 -12.01 14.41
CA ARG A 202 3.00 -11.51 15.39
C ARG A 202 3.71 -10.25 14.90
N HIS A 203 4.07 -10.19 13.63
CA HIS A 203 4.72 -9.04 13.00
C HIS A 203 3.81 -7.81 13.06
N ILE A 204 2.57 -7.95 12.62
CA ILE A 204 1.55 -6.89 12.68
C ILE A 204 1.29 -6.45 14.13
N ALA A 205 1.18 -7.40 15.06
CA ALA A 205 0.97 -7.08 16.48
C ALA A 205 2.14 -6.27 17.04
N PHE A 206 3.38 -6.61 16.71
CA PHE A 206 4.58 -5.85 17.07
C PHE A 206 4.52 -4.43 16.50
N GLY A 207 4.28 -4.27 15.19
CA GLY A 207 4.22 -2.98 14.55
C GLY A 207 3.14 -2.06 15.13
N VAL A 208 1.93 -2.59 15.33
CA VAL A 208 0.81 -1.86 15.96
C VAL A 208 1.15 -1.43 17.40
N LYS A 209 1.77 -2.33 18.18
CA LYS A 209 2.21 -2.03 19.54
C LYS A 209 3.27 -0.92 19.56
N LEU A 210 4.29 -1.02 18.71
CA LEU A 210 5.37 -0.02 18.65
C LEU A 210 4.82 1.36 18.23
N LEU A 211 3.94 1.41 17.24
CA LEU A 211 3.29 2.66 16.86
C LEU A 211 2.40 3.23 17.95
N ALA A 212 1.68 2.38 18.71
CA ALA A 212 0.88 2.82 19.84
C ALA A 212 1.75 3.41 20.97
N ASP A 213 2.93 2.83 21.22
CA ASP A 213 3.90 3.36 22.20
C ASP A 213 4.46 4.71 21.72
N LEU A 214 4.89 4.83 20.47
CA LEU A 214 5.34 6.10 19.87
C LEU A 214 4.25 7.16 19.87
N TYR A 215 3.00 6.78 19.56
CA TYR A 215 1.85 7.69 19.59
C TYR A 215 1.53 8.19 21.00
N ARG A 216 1.72 7.37 22.02
CA ARG A 216 1.55 7.79 23.43
C ARG A 216 2.60 8.82 23.84
N ASP A 217 3.85 8.65 23.37
CA ASP A 217 4.97 9.53 23.72
C ASP A 217 4.89 10.88 22.97
N ASP A 218 4.52 10.88 21.71
CA ASP A 218 4.30 12.08 20.86
C ASP A 218 3.07 11.88 19.98
N PRO A 219 1.85 12.20 20.46
CA PRO A 219 0.61 11.97 19.71
C PRO A 219 0.56 12.71 18.37
N GLN A 220 0.93 13.99 18.34
CA GLN A 220 0.82 14.79 17.13
C GLN A 220 1.89 14.42 16.10
N GLY A 221 3.15 14.34 16.53
CA GLY A 221 4.25 14.01 15.62
C GLY A 221 4.10 12.61 15.02
N THR A 222 3.70 11.62 15.83
CA THR A 222 3.48 10.25 15.35
C THR A 222 2.27 10.17 14.41
N GLN A 223 1.15 10.85 14.73
CA GLN A 223 0.00 10.92 13.83
C GLN A 223 0.39 11.52 12.47
N ASP A 224 1.11 12.63 12.48
CA ASP A 224 1.53 13.29 11.23
C ASP A 224 2.47 12.39 10.43
N ALA A 225 3.41 11.70 11.09
CA ALA A 225 4.32 10.75 10.44
C ALA A 225 3.57 9.57 9.78
N ILE A 226 2.57 9.00 10.47
CA ILE A 226 1.72 7.91 9.95
C ILE A 226 0.91 8.39 8.74
N VAL A 227 0.23 9.53 8.87
CA VAL A 227 -0.62 10.09 7.80
C VAL A 227 0.22 10.47 6.58
N ASP A 228 1.40 11.06 6.79
CA ASP A 228 2.30 11.46 5.71
C ASP A 228 2.77 10.27 4.87
N ILE A 229 3.24 9.19 5.52
CA ILE A 229 3.72 8.02 4.78
C ILE A 229 2.59 7.29 4.07
N ILE A 230 1.41 7.16 4.69
CA ILE A 230 0.23 6.56 4.03
C ILE A 230 -0.15 7.38 2.80
N ARG A 231 -0.17 8.73 2.90
CA ARG A 231 -0.47 9.62 1.77
C ARG A 231 0.54 9.44 0.64
N GLU A 232 1.83 9.42 0.97
CA GLU A 232 2.91 9.26 0.01
C GLU A 232 2.78 7.97 -0.80
N VAL A 233 2.46 6.85 -0.13
CA VAL A 233 2.44 5.54 -0.79
C VAL A 233 1.05 5.09 -1.25
N LEU A 234 0.00 5.89 -1.06
CA LEU A 234 -1.39 5.50 -1.30
C LEU A 234 -1.61 4.92 -2.70
N GLN A 235 -1.21 5.64 -3.74
CA GLN A 235 -1.43 5.18 -5.11
C GLN A 235 -0.59 3.94 -5.46
N TYR A 236 0.59 3.80 -4.88
CA TYR A 236 1.44 2.61 -5.07
C TYR A 236 0.79 1.40 -4.42
N THR A 237 0.37 1.54 -3.16
CA THR A 237 -0.35 0.51 -2.40
C THR A 237 -1.60 0.04 -3.13
N LEU A 238 -2.43 0.99 -3.57
CA LEU A 238 -3.65 0.68 -4.32
C LEU A 238 -3.36 0.01 -5.67
N SER A 239 -2.19 0.22 -6.26
CA SER A 239 -1.83 -0.36 -7.56
C SER A 239 -1.18 -1.74 -7.48
N VAL A 240 -0.78 -2.21 -6.27
CA VAL A 240 -0.17 -3.55 -6.11
C VAL A 240 -1.09 -4.67 -6.59
N PRO A 241 -2.37 -4.73 -6.15
CA PRO A 241 -3.24 -5.87 -6.46
C PRO A 241 -4.01 -5.73 -7.79
N ILE A 242 -3.57 -4.84 -8.68
CA ILE A 242 -4.17 -4.73 -10.02
C ILE A 242 -3.61 -5.85 -10.91
N PRO A 243 -4.44 -6.77 -11.40
CA PRO A 243 -3.96 -7.85 -12.26
C PRO A 243 -3.50 -7.31 -13.63
N PRO A 244 -2.57 -8.01 -14.29
CA PRO A 244 -2.09 -7.64 -15.62
C PRO A 244 -3.26 -7.38 -16.57
N GLY A 245 -3.20 -6.22 -17.27
CA GLY A 245 -4.23 -5.83 -18.24
C GLY A 245 -5.64 -5.63 -17.65
N TRP A 246 -5.79 -5.52 -16.33
CA TRP A 246 -7.10 -5.49 -15.66
C TRP A 246 -7.95 -6.74 -15.91
N ASP A 247 -7.31 -7.87 -16.22
CA ASP A 247 -8.00 -9.12 -16.49
C ASP A 247 -8.52 -9.75 -15.19
N ARG A 248 -9.82 -9.69 -15.02
CA ARG A 248 -10.52 -10.20 -13.81
C ARG A 248 -10.34 -11.71 -13.61
N SER A 249 -10.03 -12.46 -14.68
CA SER A 249 -9.85 -13.91 -14.59
C SER A 249 -8.72 -14.30 -13.62
N TYR A 250 -7.73 -13.42 -13.38
CA TYR A 250 -6.64 -13.64 -12.42
C TYR A 250 -7.13 -13.82 -10.97
N THR A 251 -8.23 -13.18 -10.60
CA THR A 251 -8.81 -13.29 -9.26
C THR A 251 -10.06 -14.14 -9.24
N GLU A 252 -10.95 -13.99 -10.23
CA GLU A 252 -12.21 -14.70 -10.29
C GLU A 252 -12.05 -16.22 -10.48
N SER A 253 -11.00 -16.67 -11.21
CA SER A 253 -10.66 -18.10 -11.33
C SER A 253 -10.27 -18.73 -9.99
N LEU A 254 -9.76 -17.92 -9.05
CA LEU A 254 -9.45 -18.31 -7.69
C LEU A 254 -10.65 -18.11 -6.73
N GLY A 255 -11.76 -17.56 -7.26
CA GLY A 255 -13.06 -17.49 -6.58
C GLY A 255 -13.27 -16.27 -5.69
N TYR A 256 -12.58 -15.16 -5.94
CA TYR A 256 -12.83 -13.86 -5.33
C TYR A 256 -12.72 -12.74 -6.38
N THR A 257 -13.33 -11.61 -6.09
CA THR A 257 -13.28 -10.43 -6.97
C THR A 257 -12.17 -9.47 -6.54
N ILE A 258 -11.75 -8.61 -7.44
CA ILE A 258 -10.81 -7.54 -7.10
C ILE A 258 -11.43 -6.58 -6.07
N GLU A 259 -12.73 -6.37 -6.12
CA GLU A 259 -13.49 -5.56 -5.16
C GLU A 259 -13.43 -6.15 -3.74
N ASP A 260 -13.46 -7.49 -3.59
CA ASP A 260 -13.31 -8.16 -2.30
C ASP A 260 -11.93 -7.89 -1.69
N LEU A 261 -10.88 -7.96 -2.52
CA LEU A 261 -9.51 -7.70 -2.08
C LEU A 261 -9.34 -6.24 -1.60
N TYR A 262 -9.92 -5.26 -2.32
CA TYR A 262 -9.89 -3.86 -1.90
C TYR A 262 -10.70 -3.58 -0.65
N GLU A 263 -11.87 -4.22 -0.50
CA GLU A 263 -12.66 -4.12 0.73
C GLU A 263 -11.90 -4.65 1.94
N GLU A 264 -11.32 -5.85 1.82
CA GLU A 264 -10.54 -6.45 2.93
C GLU A 264 -9.30 -5.61 3.26
N GLY A 265 -8.58 -5.09 2.26
CA GLY A 265 -7.46 -4.17 2.48
C GLY A 265 -7.88 -2.89 3.21
N ALA A 266 -8.97 -2.26 2.79
CA ALA A 266 -9.51 -1.06 3.44
C ALA A 266 -9.96 -1.33 4.89
N ARG A 267 -10.61 -2.48 5.14
CA ARG A 267 -11.03 -2.93 6.48
C ARG A 267 -9.82 -3.19 7.37
N ALA A 268 -8.84 -3.89 6.85
CA ALA A 268 -7.61 -4.23 7.52
C ALA A 268 -6.81 -2.99 7.95
N ASN A 269 -6.62 -2.04 7.02
CA ASN A 269 -5.93 -0.77 7.29
C ASN A 269 -6.62 0.02 8.42
N GLU A 270 -7.95 0.22 8.32
CA GLU A 270 -8.72 0.92 9.34
C GLU A 270 -8.58 0.27 10.71
N ALA A 271 -8.68 -1.05 10.78
CA ALA A 271 -8.60 -1.79 12.05
C ALA A 271 -7.24 -1.56 12.74
N ARG A 272 -6.12 -1.56 12.01
CA ARG A 272 -4.78 -1.34 12.58
C ARG A 272 -4.59 0.08 13.06
N LEU A 273 -5.00 1.06 12.25
CA LEU A 273 -4.89 2.46 12.62
C LEU A 273 -5.72 2.79 13.87
N ARG A 274 -6.92 2.22 13.99
CA ARG A 274 -7.72 2.33 15.23
C ARG A 274 -7.06 1.59 16.40
N ALA A 275 -6.41 0.45 16.18
CA ALA A 275 -5.69 -0.29 17.21
C ALA A 275 -4.46 0.47 17.73
N ILE A 276 -3.79 1.27 16.93
CA ILE A 276 -2.73 2.20 17.35
C ILE A 276 -3.29 3.30 18.27
N GLY A 277 -4.59 3.62 18.15
CA GLY A 277 -5.26 4.66 18.92
C GLY A 277 -5.51 5.95 18.13
N LEU A 278 -5.32 5.97 16.81
CA LEU A 278 -5.57 7.15 16.00
C LEU A 278 -7.07 7.51 15.96
N PRO A 279 -7.42 8.78 16.19
CA PRO A 279 -8.80 9.28 16.11
C PRO A 279 -9.18 9.56 14.65
N LEU A 280 -9.29 8.51 13.82
CA LEU A 280 -9.42 8.61 12.36
C LEU A 280 -10.57 9.53 11.90
N ASP A 281 -11.66 9.59 12.67
CA ASP A 281 -12.83 10.40 12.36
C ASP A 281 -12.59 11.91 12.61
N GLU A 282 -11.53 12.26 13.35
CA GLU A 282 -11.16 13.62 13.73
C GLU A 282 -10.00 14.18 12.88
N ILE A 283 -9.29 13.32 12.14
CA ILE A 283 -8.17 13.72 11.30
C ILE A 283 -8.69 14.35 10.01
N ALA A 284 -8.70 15.68 9.96
CA ALA A 284 -9.31 16.47 8.88
C ALA A 284 -8.74 16.23 7.47
N HIS A 285 -7.53 15.65 7.39
CA HIS A 285 -6.81 15.38 6.11
C HIS A 285 -6.32 13.94 6.03
N PHE A 286 -7.07 13.01 6.61
CA PHE A 286 -6.81 11.60 6.38
C PHE A 286 -6.97 11.29 4.87
N PRO A 287 -6.06 10.52 4.25
CA PRO A 287 -5.97 10.38 2.79
C PRO A 287 -7.25 9.90 2.09
N PHE A 288 -8.09 9.15 2.80
CA PHE A 288 -9.38 8.67 2.28
C PHE A 288 -10.51 8.94 3.28
N PRO A 289 -11.79 9.02 2.81
CA PRO A 289 -12.92 9.31 3.67
C PRO A 289 -13.19 8.13 4.63
N MET A 290 -13.36 8.43 5.92
CA MET A 290 -13.64 7.43 6.96
C MET A 290 -15.13 7.31 7.26
N ASP A 291 -15.96 8.19 6.70
CA ASP A 291 -17.41 8.26 6.84
C ASP A 291 -18.19 7.36 5.85
N ILE A 292 -17.48 6.68 4.96
CA ILE A 292 -18.04 5.66 4.05
C ILE A 292 -17.48 4.26 4.39
N SER A 293 -18.20 3.24 3.95
CA SER A 293 -17.83 1.85 4.23
C SER A 293 -16.50 1.43 3.59
N PRO A 294 -15.80 0.41 4.11
CA PRO A 294 -14.62 -0.16 3.46
C PRO A 294 -14.87 -0.57 2.01
N ARG A 295 -16.06 -1.13 1.72
CA ARG A 295 -16.47 -1.50 0.36
C ARG A 295 -16.53 -0.28 -0.56
N GLU A 296 -17.18 0.79 -0.15
CA GLU A 296 -17.28 2.03 -0.94
C GLU A 296 -15.90 2.67 -1.15
N ARG A 297 -15.01 2.64 -0.14
CA ARG A 297 -13.62 3.10 -0.32
C ARG A 297 -12.88 2.31 -1.38
N GLY A 298 -13.03 0.99 -1.36
CA GLY A 298 -12.44 0.10 -2.36
C GLY A 298 -12.98 0.37 -3.77
N GLU A 299 -14.29 0.53 -3.91
CA GLU A 299 -14.94 0.85 -5.20
C GLU A 299 -14.50 2.21 -5.75
N GLN A 300 -14.40 3.24 -4.89
CA GLN A 300 -13.88 4.55 -5.28
C GLN A 300 -12.41 4.46 -5.72
N ALA A 301 -11.56 3.74 -4.99
CA ALA A 301 -10.17 3.53 -5.36
C ALA A 301 -10.03 2.85 -6.72
N LEU A 302 -10.80 1.76 -6.95
CA LEU A 302 -10.83 1.05 -8.23
C LEU A 302 -11.32 1.92 -9.39
N ALA A 303 -12.34 2.77 -9.16
CA ALA A 303 -12.82 3.70 -10.18
C ALA A 303 -11.74 4.70 -10.59
N LEU A 304 -11.01 5.27 -9.61
CA LEU A 304 -9.91 6.21 -9.84
C LEU A 304 -8.71 5.57 -10.55
N LEU A 305 -8.34 4.36 -10.14
CA LEU A 305 -7.27 3.59 -10.78
C LEU A 305 -7.63 3.25 -12.23
N ARG A 306 -8.84 2.75 -12.47
CA ARG A 306 -9.33 2.40 -13.82
C ARG A 306 -9.41 3.63 -14.73
N ALA A 307 -9.78 4.77 -14.16
CA ALA A 307 -9.82 6.05 -14.89
C ALA A 307 -8.42 6.62 -15.21
N GLY A 308 -7.34 6.08 -14.64
CA GLY A 308 -5.98 6.61 -14.81
C GLY A 308 -5.74 7.94 -14.08
N LEU A 309 -6.52 8.19 -13.01
CA LEU A 309 -6.36 9.32 -12.08
C LEU A 309 -5.49 8.94 -10.87
N LEU A 310 -5.25 7.64 -10.68
CA LEU A 310 -4.26 7.06 -9.77
C LEU A 310 -3.51 5.96 -10.53
N GLY A 311 -2.23 5.73 -10.18
CA GLY A 311 -1.42 4.65 -10.73
C GLY A 311 -1.29 4.66 -12.26
N GLU A 312 -1.02 3.50 -12.86
CA GLU A 312 -0.81 3.37 -14.32
C GLU A 312 -2.10 3.51 -15.14
N GLY A 313 -3.27 3.34 -14.53
CA GLY A 313 -4.54 3.30 -15.22
C GLY A 313 -4.75 2.00 -16.02
N SER A 314 -5.77 1.98 -16.87
CA SER A 314 -6.12 0.81 -17.71
C SER A 314 -5.48 0.84 -19.10
N GLY A 315 -4.51 1.73 -19.35
CA GLY A 315 -3.82 1.87 -20.63
C GLY A 315 -4.56 2.64 -21.73
N GLY A 316 -5.76 3.18 -21.40
CA GLY A 316 -6.57 4.03 -22.28
C GLY A 316 -6.45 5.53 -21.96
N PRO A 317 -7.27 6.38 -22.63
CA PRO A 317 -7.45 7.78 -22.26
C PRO A 317 -7.94 7.91 -20.82
N VAL A 318 -7.59 9.01 -20.16
CA VAL A 318 -8.03 9.28 -18.79
C VAL A 318 -9.56 9.38 -18.72
N GLY A 319 -10.16 8.62 -17.80
CA GLY A 319 -11.61 8.54 -17.64
C GLY A 319 -12.25 9.89 -17.34
N ARG A 320 -13.48 10.09 -17.83
CA ARG A 320 -14.21 11.36 -17.75
C ARG A 320 -15.60 11.20 -17.13
N ASP A 321 -15.84 10.08 -16.48
CA ASP A 321 -17.09 9.86 -15.77
C ASP A 321 -17.27 10.92 -14.68
N PRO A 322 -18.40 11.67 -14.67
CA PRO A 322 -18.58 12.83 -13.78
C PRO A 322 -18.46 12.47 -12.28
N ASP A 323 -18.95 11.30 -11.88
CA ASP A 323 -18.86 10.88 -10.48
C ASP A 323 -17.44 10.54 -10.08
N THR A 324 -16.70 9.82 -10.92
CA THR A 324 -15.28 9.51 -10.72
C THR A 324 -14.43 10.77 -10.66
N VAL A 325 -14.68 11.74 -11.54
CA VAL A 325 -13.99 13.05 -11.55
C VAL A 325 -14.27 13.82 -10.26
N ARG A 326 -15.53 13.84 -9.80
CA ARG A 326 -15.91 14.48 -8.54
C ARG A 326 -15.21 13.82 -7.35
N ILE A 327 -15.23 12.50 -7.25
CA ILE A 327 -14.50 11.74 -6.21
C ILE A 327 -13.03 12.11 -6.21
N PHE A 328 -12.39 12.19 -7.39
CA PHE A 328 -10.99 12.59 -7.49
C PHE A 328 -10.74 13.98 -6.92
N PHE A 329 -11.52 14.99 -7.32
CA PHE A 329 -11.33 16.36 -6.85
C PHE A 329 -11.66 16.53 -5.36
N ASP A 330 -12.61 15.77 -4.82
CA ASP A 330 -12.91 15.75 -3.39
C ASP A 330 -11.72 15.14 -2.59
N LEU A 331 -11.12 14.06 -3.08
CA LEU A 331 -9.91 13.48 -2.49
C LEU A 331 -8.70 14.42 -2.63
N LEU A 332 -8.54 15.08 -3.77
CA LEU A 332 -7.48 16.08 -3.97
C LEU A 332 -7.61 17.22 -2.95
N ALA A 333 -8.82 17.74 -2.75
CA ALA A 333 -9.06 18.78 -1.76
C ALA A 333 -8.76 18.30 -0.34
N ARG A 334 -9.12 17.06 -0.01
CA ARG A 334 -8.83 16.44 1.29
C ARG A 334 -7.32 16.34 1.55
N ASN A 335 -6.55 16.01 0.54
CA ASN A 335 -5.13 15.70 0.66
C ASN A 335 -4.20 16.92 0.53
N VAL A 336 -4.68 18.08 0.09
CA VAL A 336 -3.82 19.26 -0.05
C VAL A 336 -3.36 19.80 1.31
N ARG A 337 -2.08 20.18 1.42
CA ARG A 337 -1.50 20.82 2.62
C ARG A 337 -1.82 22.32 2.62
N GLY A 338 -3.02 22.66 3.13
CA GLY A 338 -3.53 24.03 3.10
C GLY A 338 -2.73 25.03 3.93
N GLU A 339 -1.94 24.57 4.90
CA GLU A 339 -1.06 25.37 5.75
C GLU A 339 0.14 25.98 4.99
N GLU A 340 0.49 25.43 3.84
CA GLU A 340 1.58 25.92 3.00
C GLU A 340 1.26 27.26 2.30
N VAL A 341 0.00 27.63 2.23
CA VAL A 341 -0.46 28.84 1.51
C VAL A 341 -1.40 29.70 2.36
N ALA A 342 -1.55 30.96 1.97
CA ALA A 342 -2.47 31.89 2.67
C ALA A 342 -3.93 31.45 2.49
N PRO A 343 -4.79 31.67 3.51
CA PRO A 343 -6.24 31.48 3.37
C PRO A 343 -6.79 32.33 2.20
N GLY A 344 -7.75 31.76 1.46
CA GLY A 344 -8.30 32.34 0.24
C GLY A 344 -7.51 32.04 -1.03
N THR A 345 -6.43 31.21 -0.93
CA THR A 345 -5.71 30.75 -2.12
C THR A 345 -6.60 29.89 -3.00
N THR A 346 -6.58 30.18 -4.31
CA THR A 346 -7.31 29.40 -5.33
C THR A 346 -6.37 28.86 -6.38
N ILE A 347 -6.49 27.55 -6.67
CA ILE A 347 -5.77 26.87 -7.75
C ILE A 347 -6.79 26.44 -8.79
N GLN A 348 -6.71 27.01 -10.00
CA GLN A 348 -7.62 26.78 -11.10
C GLN A 348 -7.01 25.87 -12.14
N TRP A 349 -7.66 24.77 -12.46
CA TRP A 349 -7.38 23.93 -13.63
C TRP A 349 -8.33 24.32 -14.77
N ASP A 350 -7.80 24.87 -15.85
CA ASP A 350 -8.51 25.13 -17.09
C ASP A 350 -8.17 24.04 -18.10
N PHE A 351 -9.04 23.06 -18.23
CA PHE A 351 -8.88 22.00 -19.21
C PHE A 351 -9.31 22.48 -20.60
N ALA A 352 -8.55 22.04 -21.63
CA ALA A 352 -8.87 22.37 -23.02
C ALA A 352 -10.05 21.56 -23.57
N ASP A 353 -10.33 20.42 -22.94
CA ASP A 353 -11.21 19.36 -23.42
C ASP A 353 -12.15 18.81 -22.34
N MET A 354 -12.29 19.50 -21.22
CA MET A 354 -13.20 19.18 -20.12
C MET A 354 -13.61 20.45 -19.35
N GLU A 355 -14.65 20.35 -18.54
CA GLU A 355 -15.07 21.43 -17.64
C GLU A 355 -13.97 21.80 -16.64
N PRO A 356 -13.77 23.10 -16.37
CA PRO A 356 -12.75 23.56 -15.45
C PRO A 356 -13.11 23.23 -14.00
N TRP A 357 -12.07 23.10 -13.17
CA TRP A 357 -12.19 22.92 -11.73
C TRP A 357 -11.27 23.87 -11.00
N TYR A 358 -11.63 24.25 -9.79
CA TYR A 358 -10.72 24.98 -8.91
C TYR A 358 -10.77 24.46 -7.48
N LEU A 359 -9.63 24.56 -6.80
CA LEU A 359 -9.46 24.28 -5.39
C LEU A 359 -9.46 25.62 -4.63
N LEU A 360 -10.34 25.76 -3.63
CA LEU A 360 -10.35 26.87 -2.67
C LEU A 360 -9.74 26.38 -1.36
N ILE A 361 -8.71 27.07 -0.87
CA ILE A 361 -7.99 26.76 0.36
C ILE A 361 -8.22 27.87 1.37
N GLU A 362 -9.01 27.61 2.41
CA GLU A 362 -9.29 28.52 3.51
C GLU A 362 -8.76 27.96 4.83
N GLY A 363 -7.44 27.82 4.93
CA GLY A 363 -6.80 27.19 6.07
C GLY A 363 -7.17 25.69 6.13
N ARG A 364 -7.83 25.25 7.19
CA ARG A 364 -8.27 23.84 7.35
C ARG A 364 -9.44 23.48 6.44
N ARG A 365 -10.24 24.45 6.00
CA ARG A 365 -11.34 24.22 5.06
C ARG A 365 -10.79 24.26 3.64
N LYS A 366 -10.97 23.16 2.92
CA LYS A 366 -10.51 23.00 1.55
C LYS A 366 -11.64 22.41 0.73
N GLN A 367 -11.90 22.95 -0.45
CA GLN A 367 -13.00 22.52 -1.31
C GLN A 367 -12.57 22.54 -2.77
N ALA A 368 -12.87 21.47 -3.49
CA ALA A 368 -12.80 21.45 -4.94
C ALA A 368 -14.17 21.77 -5.52
N ILE A 369 -14.21 22.67 -6.50
CA ILE A 369 -15.46 23.20 -7.05
C ILE A 369 -15.35 23.17 -8.58
N GLN A 370 -16.35 22.59 -9.23
CA GLN A 370 -16.46 22.64 -10.69
C GLN A 370 -16.84 24.04 -11.14
N GLY A 371 -16.07 24.60 -12.07
CA GLY A 371 -16.29 25.94 -12.58
C GLY A 371 -15.04 26.81 -12.61
N ARG A 372 -15.22 28.10 -12.76
CA ARG A 372 -14.13 29.09 -12.84
C ARG A 372 -14.28 30.18 -11.78
N VAL A 373 -13.15 30.56 -11.21
CA VAL A 373 -13.04 31.74 -10.36
C VAL A 373 -12.52 32.93 -11.19
N ALA A 374 -13.06 34.13 -10.97
CA ALA A 374 -12.75 35.31 -11.82
C ALA A 374 -11.26 35.70 -11.80
N LYS A 375 -10.62 35.61 -10.62
CA LYS A 375 -9.20 35.92 -10.42
C LYS A 375 -8.55 34.84 -9.57
N PRO A 376 -8.13 33.72 -10.17
CA PRO A 376 -7.45 32.65 -9.41
C PRO A 376 -6.06 33.13 -8.98
N THR A 377 -5.61 32.64 -7.80
CA THR A 377 -4.24 32.85 -7.34
C THR A 377 -3.24 32.18 -8.29
N VAL A 378 -3.57 30.96 -8.70
CA VAL A 378 -2.82 30.20 -9.70
C VAL A 378 -3.79 29.60 -10.71
N ARG A 379 -3.38 29.58 -11.97
CA ARG A 379 -4.10 28.95 -13.07
C ARG A 379 -3.17 28.00 -13.80
N LEU A 380 -3.63 26.76 -14.02
CA LEU A 380 -2.94 25.72 -14.76
C LEU A 380 -3.79 25.35 -15.98
N LYS A 381 -3.32 25.69 -17.18
CA LYS A 381 -4.02 25.32 -18.42
C LYS A 381 -3.35 24.10 -19.04
N MET A 382 -4.12 23.03 -19.27
CA MET A 382 -3.65 21.76 -19.84
C MET A 382 -4.82 20.96 -20.42
N ARG A 383 -4.53 19.79 -21.01
CA ARG A 383 -5.56 18.81 -21.37
C ARG A 383 -5.86 17.90 -20.19
N TRP A 384 -7.01 17.24 -20.22
CA TRP A 384 -7.40 16.30 -19.16
C TRP A 384 -6.46 15.10 -19.07
N ASP A 385 -6.03 14.54 -20.22
CA ASP A 385 -5.08 13.44 -20.22
C ASP A 385 -3.71 13.83 -19.65
N ASP A 386 -3.24 15.08 -19.89
CA ASP A 386 -2.00 15.62 -19.30
C ASP A 386 -2.12 15.74 -17.77
N PHE A 387 -3.31 16.10 -17.30
CA PHE A 387 -3.60 16.16 -15.87
C PHE A 387 -3.58 14.77 -15.22
N GLY A 388 -4.21 13.77 -15.85
CA GLY A 388 -4.16 12.40 -15.39
C GLY A 388 -2.73 11.84 -15.31
N GLU A 389 -1.90 12.08 -16.35
CA GLU A 389 -0.48 11.70 -16.31
C GLU A 389 0.29 12.38 -15.15
N LEU A 390 -0.07 13.64 -14.84
CA LEU A 390 0.56 14.39 -13.77
C LEU A 390 0.19 13.86 -12.38
N VAL A 391 -1.11 13.68 -12.11
CA VAL A 391 -1.60 13.28 -10.78
C VAL A 391 -1.32 11.82 -10.45
N SER A 392 -1.16 10.98 -11.47
CA SER A 392 -0.71 9.59 -11.33
C SER A 392 0.81 9.42 -11.36
N GLU A 393 1.58 10.53 -11.30
CA GLU A 393 3.05 10.56 -11.30
C GLU A 393 3.73 9.91 -12.52
N ARG A 394 2.98 9.65 -13.59
CA ARG A 394 3.53 9.11 -14.85
C ARG A 394 4.40 10.13 -15.59
N VAL A 395 4.23 11.42 -15.30
CA VAL A 395 5.03 12.52 -15.87
C VAL A 395 5.36 13.56 -14.81
N GLN A 396 6.58 14.09 -14.86
CA GLN A 396 6.97 15.18 -13.96
C GLN A 396 6.42 16.53 -14.46
N PRO A 397 5.99 17.46 -13.56
CA PRO A 397 5.40 18.73 -13.91
C PRO A 397 6.23 19.56 -14.90
N TYR A 398 7.56 19.60 -14.70
CA TYR A 398 8.47 20.38 -15.55
C TYR A 398 8.51 19.85 -17.00
N HIS A 399 8.34 18.55 -17.23
CA HIS A 399 8.26 18.01 -18.59
C HIS A 399 7.03 18.52 -19.36
N LEU A 400 5.87 18.62 -18.66
CA LEU A 400 4.67 19.18 -19.27
C LEU A 400 4.84 20.68 -19.61
N VAL A 401 5.50 21.43 -18.72
CA VAL A 401 5.77 22.86 -18.96
C VAL A 401 6.72 23.06 -20.13
N LEU A 402 7.87 22.35 -20.15
CA LEU A 402 8.86 22.46 -21.20
C LEU A 402 8.32 22.06 -22.60
N ARG A 403 7.39 21.10 -22.65
CA ARG A 403 6.74 20.67 -23.87
C ARG A 403 5.52 21.52 -24.25
N GLY A 404 5.19 22.56 -23.48
CA GLY A 404 4.02 23.42 -23.71
C GLY A 404 2.66 22.76 -23.48
N ARG A 405 2.64 21.54 -22.88
CA ARG A 405 1.42 20.77 -22.54
C ARG A 405 0.74 21.32 -21.28
N MET A 406 1.50 21.92 -20.37
CA MET A 406 0.98 22.66 -19.21
C MET A 406 1.46 24.10 -19.22
N ARG A 407 0.55 25.07 -19.00
CA ARG A 407 0.86 26.50 -18.94
C ARG A 407 0.44 27.05 -17.59
N PRO A 408 1.37 27.16 -16.64
CA PRO A 408 1.11 27.77 -15.33
C PRO A 408 1.12 29.30 -15.45
N TRP A 409 0.24 29.96 -14.70
CA TRP A 409 0.18 31.42 -14.57
C TRP A 409 -0.35 31.76 -13.17
N GLY A 410 0.10 32.91 -12.61
CA GLY A 410 -0.39 33.40 -11.32
C GLY A 410 0.74 33.77 -10.35
N ASP A 411 0.46 33.73 -9.05
CA ASP A 411 1.43 34.07 -8.00
C ASP A 411 2.63 33.10 -8.01
N PRO A 412 3.86 33.58 -8.29
CA PRO A 412 5.04 32.74 -8.36
C PRO A 412 5.37 32.08 -7.02
N ARG A 413 4.98 32.68 -5.89
CA ARG A 413 5.23 32.10 -4.55
C ARG A 413 4.39 30.83 -4.35
N VAL A 414 3.15 30.84 -4.84
CA VAL A 414 2.27 29.66 -4.78
C VAL A 414 2.69 28.62 -5.83
N LEU A 415 3.07 29.07 -7.04
CA LEU A 415 3.57 28.17 -8.10
C LEU A 415 4.78 27.34 -7.64
N LEU A 416 5.73 27.95 -6.93
CA LEU A 416 6.90 27.25 -6.38
C LEU A 416 6.54 26.27 -5.27
N LYS A 417 5.39 26.41 -4.63
CA LYS A 417 4.92 25.53 -3.55
C LYS A 417 3.98 24.43 -4.04
N LEU A 418 3.54 24.44 -5.31
CA LEU A 418 2.55 23.46 -5.80
C LEU A 418 2.97 22.04 -5.51
N GLN A 419 4.23 21.70 -5.71
CA GLN A 419 4.72 20.35 -5.40
C GLN A 419 4.55 19.99 -3.91
N ARG A 420 4.86 20.91 -3.00
CA ARG A 420 4.71 20.70 -1.55
C ARG A 420 3.24 20.66 -1.09
N LEU A 421 2.35 21.30 -1.84
CA LEU A 421 0.91 21.31 -1.54
C LEU A 421 0.26 19.94 -1.75
N PHE A 422 0.79 19.14 -2.69
CA PHE A 422 0.18 17.89 -3.12
C PHE A 422 1.02 16.64 -2.77
N HIS A 423 2.20 16.83 -2.14
CA HIS A 423 3.09 15.74 -1.66
C HIS A 423 3.29 15.79 -0.11
#